data_399d3bf8188711cb2b273b52a5f05b8e
#
_entry.id   399d3bf8188711cb2b273b52a5f05b8e
#
_cell.length_a   1.000
_cell.length_b   1.000
_cell.length_c   1.000
_cell.angle_alpha   90.00
_cell.angle_beta   90.00
_cell.angle_gamma   90.00
#
_symmetry.space_group_name_H-M   'P 1'
#
loop_
_entity.id
_entity.type
_entity.pdbx_description
1 polymer ?
#
loop_
_entity_poly.entity_id
_entity_poly.type
_entity_poly.pdbx_seq_one_letter_code
_entity_poly.pdbx_strand_id
1 'polypeptide(L)'
;MTAEFPREELYGLASQMRRAAVSIPSNVAEGFNRKHNREYRQSLYIVLGSCAELETQIEVAHDLKFLDARVRDSLLEKLDHESRMLRNLIKRL
;
A
#
# COMPACT_ATOMS: atom_id res chain seq x y z
N MET A 1 17.05 -10.88 20.34
CA MET A 1 16.86 -9.46 20.62
C MET A 1 16.51 -8.74 19.35
N THR A 2 15.46 -8.03 19.37
CA THR A 2 15.15 -7.17 18.26
C THR A 2 16.26 -6.15 18.13
N ALA A 3 16.78 -6.02 16.93
CA ALA A 3 17.72 -4.96 16.65
C ALA A 3 17.05 -3.65 17.10
N GLU A 4 17.74 -2.94 17.97
CA GLU A 4 17.23 -1.67 18.36
C GLU A 4 17.38 -0.71 17.20
N PHE A 5 16.26 -0.41 16.60
CA PHE A 5 16.22 0.61 15.58
C PHE A 5 16.27 1.96 16.22
N PRO A 6 17.03 2.90 15.67
CA PRO A 6 16.88 4.27 16.06
C PRO A 6 15.41 4.64 15.95
N ARG A 7 14.90 5.30 16.96
CA ARG A 7 13.48 5.72 16.98
C ARG A 7 13.10 6.48 15.73
N GLU A 8 14.04 7.27 15.21
CA GLU A 8 13.81 8.07 14.02
C GLU A 8 13.50 7.20 12.81
N GLU A 9 14.24 6.09 12.63
CA GLU A 9 14.01 5.19 11.49
C GLU A 9 12.69 4.46 11.63
N LEU A 10 12.39 3.97 12.81
CA LEU A 10 11.12 3.30 13.07
C LEU A 10 9.95 4.28 12.84
N TYR A 11 10.07 5.48 13.34
CA TYR A 11 9.04 6.50 13.17
C TYR A 11 8.88 6.86 11.68
N GLY A 12 10.00 7.02 10.98
CA GLY A 12 9.98 7.34 9.56
C GLY A 12 9.30 6.26 8.74
N LEU A 13 9.63 5.00 9.01
CA LEU A 13 9.01 3.88 8.29
C LEU A 13 7.51 3.80 8.59
N ALA A 14 7.11 3.91 9.86
CA ALA A 14 5.71 3.87 10.25
C ALA A 14 4.93 5.02 9.60
N SER A 15 5.53 6.21 9.53
CA SER A 15 4.93 7.37 8.90
C SER A 15 4.71 7.15 7.40
N GLN A 16 5.70 6.56 6.71
CA GLN A 16 5.57 6.25 5.29
C GLN A 16 4.50 5.21 5.02
N MET A 17 4.44 4.16 5.84
CA MET A 17 3.42 3.13 5.72
C MET A 17 2.03 3.70 5.92
N ARG A 18 1.89 4.59 6.90
CA ARG A 18 0.61 5.24 7.17
C ARG A 18 0.20 6.12 6.01
N ARG A 19 1.13 6.85 5.41
CA ARG A 19 0.85 7.69 4.25
C ARG A 19 0.39 6.87 3.07
N ALA A 20 1.06 5.76 2.79
CA ALA A 20 0.67 4.88 1.69
C ALA A 20 -0.73 4.31 1.94
N ALA A 21 -1.02 3.86 3.16
CA ALA A 21 -2.31 3.30 3.50
C ALA A 21 -3.45 4.31 3.36
N VAL A 22 -3.20 5.58 3.70
CA VAL A 22 -4.20 6.64 3.57
C VAL A 22 -4.40 7.04 2.11
N SER A 23 -3.35 7.01 1.29
CA SER A 23 -3.44 7.43 -0.10
C SER A 23 -4.34 6.50 -0.93
N ILE A 24 -4.44 5.22 -0.57
CA ILE A 24 -5.24 4.25 -1.32
C ILE A 24 -6.72 4.64 -1.32
N PRO A 25 -7.41 4.74 -0.18
CA PRO A 25 -8.83 5.11 -0.21
C PRO A 25 -9.06 6.53 -0.70
N SER A 26 -8.14 7.46 -0.46
CA SER A 26 -8.29 8.84 -0.92
C SER A 26 -8.29 8.91 -2.45
N ASN A 27 -7.40 8.19 -3.10
CA ASN A 27 -7.33 8.17 -4.56
C ASN A 27 -8.52 7.46 -5.18
N VAL A 28 -9.02 6.40 -4.57
CA VAL A 28 -10.22 5.72 -5.05
C VAL A 28 -11.43 6.64 -4.95
N ALA A 29 -11.61 7.32 -3.82
CA ALA A 29 -12.72 8.24 -3.61
C ALA A 29 -12.66 9.40 -4.61
N GLU A 30 -11.49 9.97 -4.83
CA GLU A 30 -11.33 11.05 -5.78
C GLU A 30 -11.65 10.61 -7.20
N GLY A 31 -11.16 9.44 -7.59
CA GLY A 31 -11.45 8.89 -8.91
C GLY A 31 -12.93 8.61 -9.09
N PHE A 32 -13.62 8.19 -8.04
CA PHE A 32 -15.06 7.95 -8.09
C PHE A 32 -15.85 9.22 -8.36
N ASN A 33 -15.37 10.36 -7.88
CA ASN A 33 -16.01 11.65 -8.11
C ASN A 33 -15.71 12.21 -9.50
N ARG A 34 -14.77 11.65 -10.22
CA ARG A 34 -14.43 12.05 -11.59
C ARG A 34 -15.31 11.29 -12.56
N LYS A 35 -15.98 11.99 -13.44
CA LYS A 35 -16.94 11.37 -14.37
C LYS A 35 -16.29 10.84 -15.64
N HIS A 36 -14.96 10.98 -15.79
CA HIS A 36 -14.26 10.55 -16.99
C HIS A 36 -13.48 9.28 -16.71
N ASN A 37 -13.74 8.23 -17.47
CA ASN A 37 -13.08 6.93 -17.33
C ASN A 37 -11.55 7.04 -17.36
N ARG A 38 -11.03 7.94 -18.18
CA ARG A 38 -9.58 8.13 -18.30
C ARG A 38 -8.97 8.60 -16.98
N GLU A 39 -9.61 9.58 -16.35
CA GLU A 39 -9.13 10.11 -15.07
C GLU A 39 -9.31 9.11 -13.96
N TYR A 40 -10.39 8.36 -13.98
CA TYR A 40 -10.63 7.32 -12.99
C TYR A 40 -9.58 6.22 -13.12
N ARG A 41 -9.29 5.79 -14.34
CA ARG A 41 -8.23 4.80 -14.60
C ARG A 41 -6.89 5.30 -14.08
N GLN A 42 -6.56 6.56 -14.32
CA GLN A 42 -5.33 7.15 -13.84
C GLN A 42 -5.24 7.13 -12.33
N SER A 43 -6.34 7.46 -11.64
CA SER A 43 -6.40 7.39 -10.18
C SER A 43 -6.17 5.98 -9.66
N LEU A 44 -6.72 4.98 -10.35
CA LEU A 44 -6.54 3.59 -9.97
C LEU A 44 -5.09 3.13 -10.15
N TYR A 45 -4.40 3.61 -11.18
CA TYR A 45 -2.97 3.34 -11.34
C TYR A 45 -2.14 3.95 -10.21
N ILE A 46 -2.53 5.12 -9.73
CA ILE A 46 -1.88 5.73 -8.58
C ILE A 46 -2.07 4.85 -7.35
N VAL A 47 -3.27 4.31 -7.15
CA VAL A 47 -3.56 3.39 -6.05
C VAL A 47 -2.70 2.14 -6.14
N LEU A 48 -2.55 1.58 -7.35
CA LEU A 48 -1.68 0.42 -7.54
C LEU A 48 -0.23 0.73 -7.17
N GLY A 49 0.24 1.92 -7.52
CA GLY A 49 1.58 2.37 -7.14
C GLY A 49 1.72 2.45 -5.62
N SER A 50 0.69 2.93 -4.93
CA SER A 50 0.68 2.98 -3.46
C SER A 50 0.70 1.58 -2.85
N CYS A 51 -0.01 0.63 -3.46
CA CYS A 51 0.02 -0.76 -3.03
C CYS A 51 1.42 -1.36 -3.17
N ALA A 52 2.10 -1.10 -4.28
CA ALA A 52 3.45 -1.58 -4.51
C ALA A 52 4.43 -0.98 -3.49
N GLU A 53 4.28 0.30 -3.19
CA GLU A 53 5.11 0.97 -2.20
C GLU A 53 4.88 0.36 -0.80
N LEU A 54 3.63 0.13 -0.44
CA LEU A 54 3.30 -0.47 0.85
C LEU A 54 3.83 -1.89 0.95
N GLU A 55 3.77 -2.65 -0.13
CA GLU A 55 4.33 -4.00 -0.19
C GLU A 55 5.83 -3.98 0.11
N THR A 56 6.56 -3.05 -0.50
CA THR A 56 7.98 -2.89 -0.25
C THR A 56 8.24 -2.52 1.21
N GLN A 57 7.43 -1.62 1.77
CA GLN A 57 7.59 -1.19 3.16
C GLN A 57 7.32 -2.33 4.14
N ILE A 58 6.36 -3.20 3.84
CA ILE A 58 6.08 -4.39 4.65
C ILE A 58 7.29 -5.33 4.64
N GLU A 59 7.89 -5.55 3.47
CA GLU A 59 9.07 -6.38 3.35
C GLU A 59 10.25 -5.80 4.12
N VAL A 60 10.46 -4.49 4.01
CA VAL A 60 11.50 -3.80 4.76
C VAL A 60 11.26 -3.96 6.27
N ALA A 61 10.02 -3.75 6.72
CA ALA A 61 9.68 -3.88 8.13
C ALA A 61 9.95 -5.29 8.65
N HIS A 62 9.71 -6.31 7.83
CA HIS A 62 10.03 -7.67 8.19
C HIS A 62 11.55 -7.88 8.27
N ASP A 63 12.29 -7.39 7.28
CA ASP A 63 13.75 -7.52 7.26
C ASP A 63 14.38 -6.84 8.46
N LEU A 64 13.79 -5.75 8.91
CA LEU A 64 14.22 -5.01 10.09
C LEU A 64 13.68 -5.60 11.40
N LYS A 65 12.96 -6.71 11.31
CA LYS A 65 12.42 -7.46 12.45
C LYS A 65 11.35 -6.73 13.23
N PHE A 66 10.67 -5.77 12.60
CA PHE A 66 9.50 -5.13 13.20
C PHE A 66 8.24 -5.98 13.07
N LEU A 67 8.22 -6.86 12.05
CA LEU A 67 7.10 -7.76 11.80
C LEU A 67 7.64 -9.19 11.75
N ASP A 68 6.90 -10.14 12.35
CA ASP A 68 7.23 -11.54 12.13
C ASP A 68 6.68 -12.00 10.77
N ALA A 69 7.10 -13.20 10.37
CA ALA A 69 6.73 -13.73 9.06
C ALA A 69 5.21 -13.93 8.92
N ARG A 70 4.54 -14.28 9.99
CA ARG A 70 3.09 -14.49 9.96
C ARG A 70 2.35 -13.20 9.67
N VAL A 71 2.73 -12.13 10.36
CA VAL A 71 2.10 -10.82 10.15
C VAL A 71 2.42 -10.30 8.75
N ARG A 72 3.68 -10.42 8.33
CA ARG A 72 4.08 -10.04 6.98
C ARG A 72 3.23 -10.76 5.93
N ASP A 73 3.12 -12.07 6.02
CA ASP A 73 2.41 -12.87 5.04
C ASP A 73 0.93 -12.52 5.00
N SER A 74 0.33 -12.29 6.16
CA SER A 74 -1.07 -11.87 6.24
C SER A 74 -1.29 -10.52 5.57
N LEU A 75 -0.41 -9.56 5.81
CA LEU A 75 -0.53 -8.22 5.21
C LEU A 75 -0.33 -8.27 3.70
N LEU A 76 0.67 -9.03 3.23
CA LEU A 76 0.93 -9.17 1.81
C LEU A 76 -0.22 -9.87 1.09
N GLU A 77 -0.84 -10.85 1.72
CA GLU A 77 -1.98 -11.54 1.14
C GLU A 77 -3.16 -10.59 0.95
N LYS A 78 -3.46 -9.78 1.96
CA LYS A 78 -4.54 -8.79 1.87
C LYS A 78 -4.24 -7.76 0.78
N LEU A 79 -3.01 -7.31 0.72
CA LEU A 79 -2.59 -6.31 -0.24
C LEU A 79 -2.64 -6.88 -1.68
N ASP A 80 -2.25 -8.13 -1.85
CA ASP A 80 -2.33 -8.80 -3.14
C ASP A 80 -3.78 -8.90 -3.61
N HIS A 81 -4.70 -9.24 -2.71
CA HIS A 81 -6.12 -9.29 -3.02
C HIS A 81 -6.63 -7.94 -3.51
N GLU A 82 -6.28 -6.87 -2.80
CA GLU A 82 -6.66 -5.50 -3.18
C GLU A 82 -6.11 -5.14 -4.57
N SER A 83 -4.84 -5.47 -4.80
CA SER A 83 -4.19 -5.18 -6.08
C SER A 83 -4.86 -5.90 -7.24
N ARG A 84 -5.26 -7.15 -7.04
CA ARG A 84 -5.98 -7.92 -8.07
C ARG A 84 -7.33 -7.30 -8.37
N MET A 85 -8.06 -6.88 -7.35
CA MET A 85 -9.34 -6.23 -7.54
C MET A 85 -9.19 -4.95 -8.34
N LEU A 86 -8.17 -4.16 -8.03
CA LEU A 86 -7.90 -2.92 -8.75
C LEU A 86 -7.55 -3.18 -10.21
N ARG A 87 -6.70 -4.17 -10.48
CA ARG A 87 -6.34 -4.51 -11.86
C ARG A 87 -7.56 -4.96 -12.65
N ASN A 88 -8.44 -5.75 -12.04
CA ASN A 88 -9.67 -6.19 -12.69
C ASN A 88 -10.59 -5.01 -12.98
N LEU A 89 -10.68 -4.08 -12.07
CA LEU A 89 -11.47 -2.88 -12.27
C LEU A 89 -10.93 -2.02 -13.40
N ILE A 90 -9.62 -1.86 -13.46
CA ILE A 90 -8.97 -1.10 -14.54
C ILE A 90 -9.27 -1.74 -15.90
N LYS A 91 -9.25 -3.05 -15.99
CA LYS A 91 -9.54 -3.77 -17.24
C LYS A 91 -10.95 -3.53 -17.76
N ARG A 92 -11.88 -3.22 -16.86
CA ARG A 92 -13.28 -2.98 -17.23
C ARG A 92 -13.53 -1.55 -17.72
N LEU A 93 -12.58 -0.68 -17.49
CA LEU A 93 -12.66 0.70 -17.95
C LEU A 93 -12.04 0.80 -19.37
#